data_cf3178862df017cb87baea98f105cee2
#
_entry.id   cf3178862df017cb87baea98f105cee2
#
_cell.length_a   1.000
_cell.length_b   1.000
_cell.length_c   1.000
_cell.angle_alpha   90.00
_cell.angle_beta   90.00
_cell.angle_gamma   90.00
#
_symmetry.space_group_name_H-M   'P 1'
#
loop_
_entity.id
_entity.type
_entity.pdbx_description
1 polymer ?
#
loop_
_entity_poly.entity_id
_entity_poly.type
_entity_poly.pdbx_seq_one_letter_code
_entity_poly.pdbx_strand_id
1 'polypeptide(L)'
;MPCCLRRSILLWLALTMTGASLRAEEPAIERAHAETWRRFIDEHGIMRDYVGELPTPEDCRLGKPNAIGWWSPIENGPMFTGMYLHAMVERARRSGAAADKDQARRLAQGLLKCASVSDVPGFVARGVGSDGKCHYPLSSDDQMHPWFLGLHAYLLSDIPSADERKVLVTKVREVAGVLESNGWRVPCDGAFKGDFRGGFKGEHFRDAARYLYLLRATYDIDREAARIRSAGLPDVLAERLRL
;
A
#
# COMPACT_ATOMS: atom_id res chain seq x y z
N MET A 1 -14.37 46.56 -37.65
CA MET A 1 -13.48 45.49 -37.20
C MET A 1 -12.99 45.71 -35.75
N PRO A 2 -13.84 45.64 -34.71
CA PRO A 2 -13.35 45.65 -33.32
C PRO A 2 -13.69 44.37 -32.53
N CYS A 3 -14.27 43.32 -33.13
CA CYS A 3 -14.79 42.18 -32.39
C CYS A 3 -13.73 41.06 -32.09
N CYS A 4 -12.71 40.93 -32.93
CA CYS A 4 -11.68 39.89 -32.78
C CYS A 4 -10.67 40.20 -31.65
N LEU A 5 -10.37 41.45 -31.38
CA LEU A 5 -9.38 41.85 -30.36
C LEU A 5 -9.86 41.56 -28.93
N ARG A 6 -11.17 41.71 -28.65
CA ARG A 6 -11.76 41.46 -27.34
C ARG A 6 -11.79 39.97 -26.97
N ARG A 7 -11.98 39.06 -27.94
CA ARG A 7 -11.98 37.62 -27.70
C ARG A 7 -10.58 37.07 -27.39
N SER A 8 -9.56 37.60 -28.04
CA SER A 8 -8.18 37.21 -27.82
C SER A 8 -7.67 37.62 -26.45
N ILE A 9 -8.05 38.81 -25.97
CA ILE A 9 -7.63 39.29 -24.62
C ILE A 9 -8.31 38.48 -23.53
N LEU A 10 -9.58 38.11 -23.66
CA LEU A 10 -10.28 37.25 -22.69
C LEU A 10 -9.72 35.83 -22.64
N LEU A 11 -9.30 35.26 -23.78
CA LEU A 11 -8.67 33.94 -23.86
C LEU A 11 -7.27 33.97 -23.22
N TRP A 12 -6.50 35.03 -23.41
CA TRP A 12 -5.20 35.20 -22.77
C TRP A 12 -5.31 35.42 -21.27
N LEU A 13 -6.29 36.18 -20.77
CA LEU A 13 -6.56 36.33 -19.34
C LEU A 13 -7.04 35.03 -18.69
N ALA A 14 -7.83 34.21 -19.37
CA ALA A 14 -8.27 32.92 -18.86
C ALA A 14 -7.09 31.91 -18.79
N LEU A 15 -6.17 31.89 -19.77
CA LEU A 15 -4.99 31.05 -19.73
C LEU A 15 -3.98 31.48 -18.64
N THR A 16 -3.86 32.78 -18.37
CA THR A 16 -2.96 33.26 -17.31
C THR A 16 -3.51 33.00 -15.92
N MET A 17 -4.84 33.02 -15.73
CA MET A 17 -5.45 32.71 -14.43
C MET A 17 -5.37 31.20 -14.07
N THR A 18 -5.54 30.30 -15.05
CA THR A 18 -5.38 28.87 -14.83
C THR A 18 -3.93 28.47 -14.53
N GLY A 19 -2.97 29.13 -15.19
CA GLY A 19 -1.55 28.90 -14.92
C GLY A 19 -1.08 29.41 -13.54
N ALA A 20 -1.66 30.49 -13.03
CA ALA A 20 -1.36 31.03 -11.71
C ALA A 20 -1.93 30.15 -10.58
N SER A 21 -3.11 29.56 -10.77
CA SER A 21 -3.73 28.65 -9.80
C SER A 21 -2.93 27.34 -9.67
N LEU A 22 -2.49 26.74 -10.77
CA LEU A 22 -1.67 25.53 -10.75
C LEU A 22 -0.27 25.75 -10.11
N ARG A 23 0.32 26.92 -10.29
CA ARG A 23 1.61 27.27 -9.67
C ARG A 23 1.52 27.56 -8.17
N ALA A 24 0.35 27.95 -7.66
CA ALA A 24 0.16 28.18 -6.24
C ALA A 24 -0.10 26.89 -5.45
N GLU A 25 -0.66 25.86 -6.08
CA GLU A 25 -0.93 24.56 -5.45
C GLU A 25 0.32 23.69 -5.30
N GLU A 26 1.24 23.73 -6.24
CA GLU A 26 2.46 22.92 -6.25
C GLU A 26 3.29 23.07 -4.96
N PRO A 27 3.60 24.26 -4.45
CA PRO A 27 4.30 24.44 -3.17
C PRO A 27 3.52 23.90 -1.96
N ALA A 28 2.19 23.91 -1.99
CA ALA A 28 1.37 23.37 -0.91
C ALA A 28 1.41 21.84 -0.87
N ILE A 29 1.35 21.19 -2.02
CA ILE A 29 1.48 19.74 -2.16
C ILE A 29 2.86 19.27 -1.68
N GLU A 30 3.93 19.95 -2.08
CA GLU A 30 5.30 19.63 -1.64
C GLU A 30 5.47 19.77 -0.13
N ARG A 31 4.91 20.83 0.47
CA ARG A 31 4.92 20.98 1.93
C ARG A 31 4.13 19.88 2.64
N ALA A 32 2.96 19.53 2.13
CA ALA A 32 2.14 18.44 2.68
C ALA A 32 2.87 17.10 2.57
N HIS A 33 3.51 16.84 1.44
CA HIS A 33 4.35 15.66 1.23
C HIS A 33 5.50 15.60 2.24
N ALA A 34 6.27 16.66 2.38
CA ALA A 34 7.39 16.72 3.33
C ALA A 34 6.92 16.52 4.79
N GLU A 35 5.79 17.12 5.18
CA GLU A 35 5.20 16.93 6.52
C GLU A 35 4.69 15.50 6.72
N THR A 36 4.12 14.87 5.71
CA THR A 36 3.72 13.47 5.77
C THR A 36 4.92 12.58 6.08
N TRP A 37 6.00 12.74 5.35
CA TRP A 37 7.24 11.98 5.58
C TRP A 37 7.85 12.24 6.95
N ARG A 38 7.90 13.48 7.37
CA ARG A 38 8.53 13.87 8.64
C ARG A 38 7.75 13.39 9.86
N ARG A 39 6.42 13.30 9.78
CA ARG A 39 5.56 13.08 10.95
C ARG A 39 4.87 11.73 10.99
N PHE A 40 4.48 11.22 9.84
CA PHE A 40 3.56 10.07 9.77
C PHE A 40 4.21 8.80 9.23
N ILE A 41 5.30 8.90 8.45
CA ILE A 41 6.00 7.69 8.01
C ILE A 41 7.02 7.30 9.08
N ASP A 42 6.84 6.10 9.64
CA ASP A 42 7.73 5.58 10.66
C ASP A 42 9.06 5.04 10.10
N GLU A 43 9.91 4.56 10.97
CA GLU A 43 11.22 4.00 10.61
C GLU A 43 11.14 2.75 9.73
N HIS A 44 9.99 2.08 9.72
CA HIS A 44 9.71 0.90 8.89
C HIS A 44 9.06 1.21 7.55
N GLY A 45 8.74 2.48 7.27
CA GLY A 45 8.03 2.88 6.06
C GLY A 45 6.53 2.66 6.13
N ILE A 46 5.96 2.57 7.32
CA ILE A 46 4.52 2.41 7.55
C ILE A 46 3.93 3.77 7.95
N MET A 47 2.82 4.13 7.36
CA MET A 47 2.11 5.36 7.68
C MET A 47 1.27 5.19 8.93
N ARG A 48 1.45 6.10 9.90
CA ARG A 48 0.72 6.14 11.17
C ARG A 48 -0.57 6.93 11.04
N ASP A 49 -1.56 6.60 11.85
CA ASP A 49 -2.84 7.32 11.94
C ASP A 49 -2.65 8.72 12.54
N TYR A 50 -1.77 8.84 13.52
CA TYR A 50 -1.41 10.10 14.17
C TYR A 50 0.00 10.04 14.78
N VAL A 51 0.50 11.18 15.19
CA VAL A 51 1.79 11.29 15.87
C VAL A 51 1.63 10.90 17.34
N GLY A 52 2.24 9.80 17.74
CA GLY A 52 2.17 9.28 19.10
C GLY A 52 3.24 8.21 19.32
N GLU A 53 3.36 7.76 20.56
CA GLU A 53 4.23 6.63 20.90
C GLU A 53 3.70 5.34 20.29
N LEU A 54 4.60 4.52 19.76
CA LEU A 54 4.24 3.20 19.27
C LEU A 54 3.90 2.28 20.44
N PRO A 55 2.92 1.37 20.27
CA PRO A 55 2.61 0.39 21.30
C PRO A 55 3.82 -0.49 21.58
N THR A 56 3.98 -0.83 22.84
CA THR A 56 5.01 -1.76 23.31
C THR A 56 4.61 -3.22 23.05
N PRO A 57 5.55 -4.18 23.12
CA PRO A 57 5.21 -5.61 23.08
C PRO A 57 4.15 -6.01 24.12
N GLU A 58 4.20 -5.40 25.31
CA GLU A 58 3.24 -5.65 26.38
C GLU A 58 1.85 -5.09 26.04
N ASP A 59 1.76 -3.89 25.45
CA ASP A 59 0.48 -3.34 25.00
C ASP A 59 -0.16 -4.23 23.93
N CYS A 60 0.61 -4.67 22.94
CA CYS A 60 0.12 -5.59 21.92
C CYS A 60 -0.34 -6.92 22.52
N ARG A 61 0.44 -7.50 23.46
CA ARG A 61 0.10 -8.75 24.15
C ARG A 61 -1.18 -8.65 24.99
N LEU A 62 -1.39 -7.51 25.64
CA LEU A 62 -2.59 -7.24 26.45
C LEU A 62 -3.77 -6.73 25.62
N GLY A 63 -3.58 -6.48 24.33
CA GLY A 63 -4.60 -5.85 23.47
C GLY A 63 -4.97 -4.45 23.97
N LYS A 64 -3.98 -3.63 24.31
CA LYS A 64 -4.22 -2.24 24.73
C LYS A 64 -3.94 -1.28 23.56
N PRO A 65 -4.84 -0.36 23.25
CA PRO A 65 -6.10 -0.05 23.96
C PRO A 65 -7.21 -1.09 23.77
N ASN A 66 -7.13 -1.93 22.75
CA ASN A 66 -8.03 -3.07 22.48
C ASN A 66 -7.41 -4.02 21.46
N ALA A 67 -8.03 -5.19 21.23
CA ALA A 67 -7.50 -6.24 20.34
C ALA A 67 -7.35 -5.82 18.85
N ILE A 68 -8.02 -4.76 18.43
CA ILE A 68 -7.92 -4.22 17.08
C ILE A 68 -6.76 -3.21 16.98
N GLY A 69 -6.38 -2.59 18.09
CA GLY A 69 -5.40 -1.50 18.14
C GLY A 69 -6.03 -0.11 17.90
N TRP A 70 -7.35 0.03 17.93
CA TRP A 70 -7.99 1.34 17.83
C TRP A 70 -7.47 2.29 18.92
N TRP A 71 -7.27 3.55 18.54
CA TRP A 71 -6.68 4.58 19.38
C TRP A 71 -5.18 4.41 19.61
N SER A 72 -4.52 3.60 18.79
CA SER A 72 -3.05 3.54 18.71
C SER A 72 -2.55 4.11 17.37
N PRO A 73 -1.30 4.58 17.29
CA PRO A 73 -0.74 5.10 16.04
C PRO A 73 -0.68 4.08 14.88
N ILE A 74 -0.80 2.79 15.17
CA ILE A 74 -0.73 1.69 14.21
C ILE A 74 -2.10 1.05 13.93
N GLU A 75 -3.15 1.85 13.89
CA GLU A 75 -4.51 1.39 13.65
C GLU A 75 -4.78 1.02 12.19
N ASN A 76 -4.28 1.83 11.23
CA ASN A 76 -4.60 1.69 9.81
C ASN A 76 -3.38 1.75 8.88
N GLY A 77 -2.24 1.23 9.33
CA GLY A 77 -0.98 1.31 8.59
C GLY A 77 -1.06 0.82 7.14
N PRO A 78 -1.46 -0.43 6.85
CA PRO A 78 -1.56 -0.92 5.47
C PRO A 78 -2.57 -0.14 4.62
N MET A 79 -3.65 0.36 5.23
CA MET A 79 -4.65 1.17 4.54
C MET A 79 -4.02 2.48 4.03
N PHE A 80 -3.44 3.26 4.90
CA PHE A 80 -2.85 4.55 4.52
C PHE A 80 -1.57 4.39 3.72
N THR A 81 -0.70 3.46 4.10
CA THR A 81 0.56 3.20 3.38
C THR A 81 0.28 2.71 1.95
N GLY A 82 -0.70 1.83 1.76
CA GLY A 82 -1.04 1.30 0.44
C GLY A 82 -1.61 2.37 -0.50
N MET A 83 -2.52 3.22 0.00
CA MET A 83 -3.03 4.35 -0.76
C MET A 83 -1.93 5.36 -1.10
N TYR A 84 -1.06 5.65 -0.14
CA TYR A 84 0.03 6.60 -0.35
C TYR A 84 1.11 6.04 -1.28
N LEU A 85 1.42 4.74 -1.20
CA LEU A 85 2.34 4.09 -2.13
C LEU A 85 1.86 4.19 -3.58
N HIS A 86 0.56 4.00 -3.82
CA HIS A 86 -0.01 4.21 -5.16
C HIS A 86 0.26 5.62 -5.68
N ALA A 87 0.04 6.64 -4.86
CA ALA A 87 0.34 8.04 -5.22
C ALA A 87 1.84 8.28 -5.41
N MET A 88 2.70 7.65 -4.60
CA MET A 88 4.15 7.78 -4.70
C MET A 88 4.73 7.12 -5.95
N VAL A 89 4.17 6.01 -6.41
CA VAL A 89 4.53 5.40 -7.70
C VAL A 89 4.24 6.37 -8.85
N GLU A 90 3.08 7.01 -8.84
CA GLU A 90 2.72 8.03 -9.85
C GLU A 90 3.61 9.28 -9.76
N ARG A 91 3.98 9.70 -8.55
CA ARG A 91 4.93 10.79 -8.35
C ARG A 91 6.30 10.43 -8.94
N ALA A 92 6.85 9.27 -8.60
CA ALA A 92 8.14 8.80 -9.11
C ALA A 92 8.15 8.66 -10.63
N ARG A 93 7.05 8.17 -11.22
CA ARG A 93 6.89 8.07 -12.68
C ARG A 93 6.93 9.44 -13.36
N ARG A 94 6.32 10.47 -12.75
CA ARG A 94 6.27 11.84 -13.30
C ARG A 94 7.57 12.60 -13.11
N SER A 95 8.18 12.50 -11.94
CA SER A 95 9.40 13.24 -11.60
C SER A 95 10.67 12.60 -12.18
N GLY A 96 10.70 11.25 -12.30
CA GLY A 96 11.90 10.49 -12.58
C GLY A 96 12.95 10.53 -11.46
N ALA A 97 12.67 11.23 -10.35
CA ALA A 97 13.63 11.48 -9.28
C ALA A 97 13.94 10.20 -8.48
N ALA A 98 15.23 9.96 -8.22
CA ALA A 98 15.67 8.82 -7.40
C ALA A 98 15.07 8.87 -5.99
N ALA A 99 14.97 10.05 -5.39
CA ALA A 99 14.38 10.22 -4.07
C ALA A 99 12.91 9.76 -3.99
N ASP A 100 12.09 10.06 -5.02
CA ASP A 100 10.70 9.60 -5.08
C ASP A 100 10.61 8.07 -5.25
N LYS A 101 11.52 7.47 -6.03
CA LYS A 101 11.63 6.01 -6.17
C LYS A 101 12.05 5.35 -4.86
N ASP A 102 12.99 5.93 -4.13
CA ASP A 102 13.43 5.41 -2.83
C ASP A 102 12.33 5.52 -1.76
N GLN A 103 11.56 6.58 -1.78
CA GLN A 103 10.39 6.73 -0.93
C GLN A 103 9.32 5.68 -1.25
N ALA A 104 8.99 5.45 -2.51
CA ALA A 104 8.06 4.40 -2.91
C ALA A 104 8.56 3.01 -2.46
N ARG A 105 9.86 2.73 -2.62
CA ARG A 105 10.49 1.48 -2.17
C ARG A 105 10.34 1.30 -0.66
N ARG A 106 10.59 2.34 0.13
CA ARG A 106 10.46 2.29 1.58
C ARG A 106 9.03 1.98 2.03
N LEU A 107 8.01 2.56 1.38
CA LEU A 107 6.60 2.25 1.66
C LEU A 107 6.25 0.79 1.30
N ALA A 108 6.74 0.29 0.15
CA ALA A 108 6.55 -1.10 -0.24
C ALA A 108 7.18 -2.09 0.75
N GLN A 109 8.35 -1.76 1.29
CA GLN A 109 8.99 -2.53 2.37
C GLN A 109 8.19 -2.50 3.66
N GLY A 110 7.56 -1.37 4.01
CA GLY A 110 6.64 -1.26 5.13
C GLY A 110 5.42 -2.18 4.97
N LEU A 111 4.83 -2.23 3.79
CA LEU A 111 3.73 -3.15 3.50
C LEU A 111 4.16 -4.62 3.54
N LEU A 112 5.35 -4.95 3.03
CA LEU A 112 5.92 -6.29 3.14
C LEU A 112 6.12 -6.68 4.61
N LYS A 113 6.62 -5.74 5.44
CA LYS A 113 6.81 -5.97 6.87
C LYS A 113 5.49 -6.29 7.57
N CYS A 114 4.42 -5.54 7.32
CA CYS A 114 3.09 -5.83 7.87
C CYS A 114 2.59 -7.25 7.55
N ALA A 115 2.93 -7.79 6.38
CA ALA A 115 2.57 -9.14 5.96
C ALA A 115 3.59 -10.22 6.40
N SER A 116 4.62 -9.86 7.18
CA SER A 116 5.73 -10.77 7.53
C SER A 116 6.04 -10.83 9.01
N VAL A 117 5.28 -10.14 9.86
CA VAL A 117 5.52 -10.11 11.33
C VAL A 117 4.83 -11.24 12.09
N SER A 118 3.85 -11.90 11.46
CA SER A 118 3.08 -13.01 12.03
C SER A 118 3.51 -14.36 11.41
N ASP A 119 3.35 -15.43 12.15
CA ASP A 119 3.46 -16.82 11.68
C ASP A 119 2.14 -17.35 11.09
N VAL A 120 1.05 -16.56 11.14
CA VAL A 120 -0.24 -16.91 10.53
C VAL A 120 -0.19 -16.60 9.04
N PRO A 121 -0.27 -17.61 8.16
CA PRO A 121 -0.24 -17.39 6.72
C PRO A 121 -1.38 -16.46 6.27
N GLY A 122 -1.05 -15.51 5.39
CA GLY A 122 -2.01 -14.57 4.84
C GLY A 122 -2.47 -13.45 5.78
N PHE A 123 -2.00 -13.42 7.03
CA PHE A 123 -2.26 -12.31 7.93
C PHE A 123 -1.44 -11.08 7.54
N VAL A 124 -2.07 -9.92 7.57
CA VAL A 124 -1.42 -8.61 7.38
C VAL A 124 -1.71 -7.76 8.61
N ALA A 125 -0.68 -7.47 9.40
CA ALA A 125 -0.81 -6.64 10.60
C ALA A 125 -1.20 -5.21 10.24
N ARG A 126 -1.91 -4.54 11.15
CA ARG A 126 -2.28 -3.11 11.01
C ARG A 126 -1.09 -2.15 11.10
N GLY A 127 0.02 -2.62 11.61
CA GLY A 127 1.30 -1.95 11.77
C GLY A 127 2.17 -2.72 12.74
N VAL A 128 3.32 -2.17 13.08
CA VAL A 128 4.26 -2.76 14.04
C VAL A 128 4.55 -1.79 15.17
N GLY A 129 4.70 -2.32 16.37
CA GLY A 129 5.02 -1.53 17.55
C GLY A 129 6.50 -1.22 17.71
N SER A 130 6.88 -0.79 18.90
CA SER A 130 8.19 -0.20 19.22
C SER A 130 9.40 -1.12 19.02
N ASP A 131 9.21 -2.45 19.00
CA ASP A 131 10.27 -3.42 18.73
C ASP A 131 10.35 -3.85 17.25
N GLY A 132 9.50 -3.25 16.39
CA GLY A 132 9.37 -3.56 14.99
C GLY A 132 8.82 -4.96 14.69
N LYS A 133 8.19 -5.64 15.65
CA LYS A 133 7.63 -6.99 15.53
C LYS A 133 6.25 -7.13 16.16
N CYS A 134 6.06 -6.57 17.35
CA CYS A 134 4.78 -6.66 18.03
C CYS A 134 3.69 -5.97 17.23
N HIS A 135 2.49 -6.54 17.25
CA HIS A 135 1.34 -6.10 16.48
C HIS A 135 0.05 -6.56 17.15
N TYR A 136 -1.06 -5.96 16.77
CA TYR A 136 -2.38 -6.39 17.21
C TYR A 136 -2.88 -7.58 16.37
N PRO A 137 -3.68 -8.50 16.98
CA PRO A 137 -4.01 -9.78 16.35
C PRO A 137 -5.13 -9.69 15.30
N LEU A 138 -5.77 -8.54 15.12
CA LEU A 138 -6.92 -8.40 14.22
C LEU A 138 -6.60 -7.48 13.04
N SER A 139 -6.68 -8.04 11.84
CA SER A 139 -6.66 -7.30 10.58
C SER A 139 -8.10 -7.05 10.09
N SER A 140 -8.30 -6.68 8.83
CA SER A 140 -9.62 -6.53 8.19
C SER A 140 -9.49 -6.28 6.68
N ASP A 141 -10.62 -6.37 5.96
CA ASP A 141 -10.70 -6.14 4.52
C ASP A 141 -10.31 -4.72 4.09
N ASP A 142 -10.55 -3.72 4.95
CA ASP A 142 -10.13 -2.32 4.72
C ASP A 142 -8.61 -2.11 4.81
N GLN A 143 -7.89 -2.99 5.50
CA GLN A 143 -6.42 -3.01 5.50
C GLN A 143 -5.87 -3.75 4.26
N MET A 144 -6.47 -4.89 3.95
CA MET A 144 -6.01 -5.78 2.89
C MET A 144 -6.17 -5.17 1.50
N HIS A 145 -7.31 -4.53 1.21
CA HIS A 145 -7.55 -3.96 -0.11
C HIS A 145 -6.52 -2.87 -0.49
N PRO A 146 -6.22 -1.85 0.34
CA PRO A 146 -5.17 -0.88 0.01
C PRO A 146 -3.75 -1.48 0.05
N TRP A 147 -3.50 -2.51 0.85
CA TRP A 147 -2.25 -3.27 0.80
C TRP A 147 -2.01 -3.84 -0.61
N PHE A 148 -3.02 -4.49 -1.20
CA PHE A 148 -2.96 -4.95 -2.59
C PHE A 148 -2.85 -3.78 -3.58
N LEU A 149 -3.58 -2.68 -3.36
CA LEU A 149 -3.57 -1.52 -4.25
C LEU A 149 -2.16 -0.93 -4.40
N GLY A 150 -1.50 -0.67 -3.27
CA GLY A 150 -0.15 -0.09 -3.28
C GLY A 150 0.89 -1.03 -3.90
N LEU A 151 0.88 -2.30 -3.49
CA LEU A 151 1.83 -3.28 -4.03
C LEU A 151 1.59 -3.61 -5.51
N HIS A 152 0.34 -3.65 -5.97
CA HIS A 152 0.02 -3.81 -7.38
C HIS A 152 0.62 -2.68 -8.23
N ALA A 153 0.37 -1.42 -7.85
CA ALA A 153 0.95 -0.27 -8.54
C ALA A 153 2.48 -0.32 -8.54
N TYR A 154 3.10 -0.64 -7.40
CA TYR A 154 4.54 -0.72 -7.25
C TYR A 154 5.14 -1.83 -8.10
N LEU A 155 4.58 -3.03 -8.07
CA LEU A 155 5.05 -4.20 -8.83
C LEU A 155 4.92 -4.03 -10.35
N LEU A 156 3.96 -3.25 -10.85
CA LEU A 156 3.82 -2.95 -12.28
C LEU A 156 4.68 -1.78 -12.74
N SER A 157 5.36 -1.07 -11.82
CA SER A 157 6.28 0.03 -12.16
C SER A 157 7.69 -0.45 -12.48
N ASP A 158 8.57 0.47 -12.88
CA ASP A 158 10.01 0.25 -13.09
C ASP A 158 10.84 0.45 -11.80
N ILE A 159 10.20 0.66 -10.65
CA ILE A 159 10.89 1.01 -9.40
C ILE A 159 11.54 -0.21 -8.72
N PRO A 160 10.84 -1.36 -8.53
CA PRO A 160 11.44 -2.50 -7.83
C PRO A 160 12.56 -3.14 -8.63
N SER A 161 13.66 -3.51 -7.92
CA SER A 161 14.68 -4.39 -8.48
C SER A 161 14.10 -5.79 -8.75
N ALA A 162 14.82 -6.63 -9.50
CA ALA A 162 14.41 -8.00 -9.78
C ALA A 162 14.23 -8.82 -8.49
N ASP A 163 15.16 -8.70 -7.53
CA ASP A 163 15.11 -9.42 -6.27
C ASP A 163 13.97 -8.93 -5.38
N GLU A 164 13.77 -7.62 -5.29
CA GLU A 164 12.68 -7.01 -4.56
C GLU A 164 11.31 -7.43 -5.11
N ARG A 165 11.17 -7.39 -6.45
CA ARG A 165 9.97 -7.85 -7.14
C ARG A 165 9.66 -9.31 -6.83
N LYS A 166 10.66 -10.18 -6.84
CA LYS A 166 10.51 -11.60 -6.51
C LYS A 166 9.96 -11.80 -5.09
N VAL A 167 10.56 -11.14 -4.11
CA VAL A 167 10.11 -11.24 -2.71
C VAL A 167 8.66 -10.77 -2.56
N LEU A 168 8.34 -9.61 -3.13
CA LEU A 168 7.00 -9.04 -3.04
C LEU A 168 5.95 -9.88 -3.77
N VAL A 169 6.25 -10.36 -4.97
CA VAL A 169 5.35 -11.26 -5.73
C VAL A 169 5.07 -12.53 -4.95
N THR A 170 6.10 -13.14 -4.33
CA THR A 170 5.93 -14.34 -3.50
C THR A 170 4.99 -14.05 -2.33
N LYS A 171 5.18 -12.93 -1.63
CA LYS A 171 4.33 -12.57 -0.49
C LYS A 171 2.88 -12.24 -0.92
N VAL A 172 2.69 -11.51 -2.01
CA VAL A 172 1.35 -11.21 -2.53
C VAL A 172 0.61 -12.48 -2.92
N ARG A 173 1.29 -13.44 -3.55
CA ARG A 173 0.71 -14.75 -3.89
C ARG A 173 0.35 -15.57 -2.66
N GLU A 174 1.22 -15.60 -1.66
CA GLU A 174 0.94 -16.26 -0.39
C GLU A 174 -0.34 -15.70 0.24
N VAL A 175 -0.43 -14.38 0.38
CA VAL A 175 -1.60 -13.72 0.96
C VAL A 175 -2.86 -13.98 0.13
N ALA A 176 -2.80 -13.84 -1.19
CA ALA A 176 -3.94 -14.08 -2.09
C ALA A 176 -4.41 -15.53 -2.03
N GLY A 177 -3.48 -16.51 -2.07
CA GLY A 177 -3.81 -17.93 -2.01
C GLY A 177 -4.46 -18.32 -0.68
N VAL A 178 -4.01 -17.74 0.45
CA VAL A 178 -4.65 -17.96 1.75
C VAL A 178 -6.03 -17.33 1.80
N LEU A 179 -6.22 -16.11 1.29
CA LEU A 179 -7.56 -15.50 1.19
C LEU A 179 -8.50 -16.37 0.37
N GLU A 180 -8.05 -16.89 -0.77
CA GLU A 180 -8.84 -17.78 -1.61
C GLU A 180 -9.24 -19.06 -0.86
N SER A 181 -8.29 -19.73 -0.23
CA SER A 181 -8.53 -20.97 0.55
C SER A 181 -9.47 -20.74 1.72
N ASN A 182 -9.46 -19.56 2.32
CA ASN A 182 -10.35 -19.15 3.40
C ASN A 182 -11.72 -18.62 2.93
N GLY A 183 -12.05 -18.76 1.64
CA GLY A 183 -13.27 -18.22 1.08
C GLY A 183 -13.31 -16.69 1.05
N TRP A 184 -12.15 -16.05 0.91
CA TRP A 184 -11.92 -14.60 0.86
C TRP A 184 -12.19 -13.89 2.18
N ARG A 185 -12.01 -14.61 3.30
CA ARG A 185 -12.07 -14.06 4.65
C ARG A 185 -10.67 -13.74 5.16
N VAL A 186 -10.53 -12.65 5.89
CA VAL A 186 -9.25 -12.16 6.43
C VAL A 186 -8.90 -12.91 7.72
N PRO A 187 -7.77 -13.62 7.78
CA PRO A 187 -7.38 -14.36 8.97
C PRO A 187 -7.01 -13.44 10.14
N CYS A 188 -7.17 -13.97 11.35
CA CYS A 188 -6.77 -13.34 12.60
C CYS A 188 -5.51 -14.03 13.18
N ASP A 189 -4.83 -13.34 14.11
CA ASP A 189 -3.62 -13.80 14.79
C ASP A 189 -3.80 -13.91 16.30
N GLY A 190 -2.74 -14.29 17.02
CA GLY A 190 -2.68 -14.33 18.48
C GLY A 190 -3.80 -15.17 19.10
N ALA A 191 -4.52 -14.59 20.05
CA ALA A 191 -5.64 -15.24 20.73
C ALA A 191 -6.83 -15.55 19.81
N PHE A 192 -6.86 -15.01 18.60
CA PHE A 192 -7.92 -15.20 17.59
C PHE A 192 -7.46 -16.07 16.42
N LYS A 193 -6.34 -16.76 16.55
CA LYS A 193 -5.82 -17.64 15.50
C LYS A 193 -6.83 -18.72 15.14
N GLY A 194 -7.20 -18.80 13.88
CA GLY A 194 -8.26 -19.67 13.36
C GLY A 194 -9.59 -18.95 13.11
N ASP A 195 -9.78 -17.76 13.66
CA ASP A 195 -10.92 -16.89 13.38
C ASP A 195 -10.64 -15.98 12.17
N PHE A 196 -11.72 -15.31 11.72
CA PHE A 196 -11.67 -14.39 10.59
C PHE A 196 -12.34 -13.06 10.94
N ARG A 197 -11.79 -11.95 10.48
CA ARG A 197 -12.39 -10.64 10.65
C ARG A 197 -12.50 -9.90 9.31
N GLY A 198 -13.75 -9.76 8.84
CA GLY A 198 -14.04 -9.19 7.53
C GLY A 198 -13.75 -10.14 6.36
N GLY A 199 -14.01 -9.67 5.16
CA GLY A 199 -13.81 -10.43 3.93
C GLY A 199 -14.32 -9.68 2.71
N PHE A 200 -14.19 -10.33 1.53
CA PHE A 200 -14.45 -9.70 0.24
C PHE A 200 -15.71 -10.21 -0.47
N LYS A 201 -16.35 -11.25 0.05
CA LYS A 201 -17.60 -11.81 -0.50
C LYS A 201 -18.82 -11.32 0.29
N GLY A 202 -19.00 -10.00 0.38
CA GLY A 202 -20.18 -9.38 0.96
C GLY A 202 -21.26 -9.10 -0.08
N GLU A 203 -22.46 -8.75 0.40
CA GLU A 203 -23.62 -8.42 -0.45
C GLU A 203 -23.62 -6.98 -0.97
N HIS A 204 -22.67 -6.16 -0.51
CA HIS A 204 -22.61 -4.75 -0.91
C HIS A 204 -21.77 -4.55 -2.17
N PHE A 205 -22.15 -3.59 -2.99
CA PHE A 205 -21.39 -3.17 -4.17
C PHE A 205 -19.91 -2.88 -3.86
N ARG A 206 -19.62 -2.28 -2.73
CA ARG A 206 -18.25 -2.02 -2.25
C ARG A 206 -17.43 -3.30 -2.17
N ASP A 207 -18.00 -4.36 -1.62
CA ASP A 207 -17.30 -5.63 -1.39
C ASP A 207 -17.06 -6.34 -2.74
N ALA A 208 -18.05 -6.31 -3.63
CA ALA A 208 -17.88 -6.81 -4.99
C ALA A 208 -16.79 -6.06 -5.77
N ALA A 209 -16.75 -4.73 -5.67
CA ALA A 209 -15.73 -3.92 -6.34
C ALA A 209 -14.31 -4.22 -5.80
N ARG A 210 -14.16 -4.34 -4.48
CA ARG A 210 -12.90 -4.72 -3.83
C ARG A 210 -12.46 -6.13 -4.25
N TYR A 211 -13.38 -7.07 -4.25
CA TYR A 211 -13.11 -8.45 -4.67
C TYR A 211 -12.62 -8.53 -6.11
N LEU A 212 -13.34 -7.91 -7.04
CA LEU A 212 -12.93 -7.84 -8.45
C LEU A 212 -11.57 -7.19 -8.62
N TYR A 213 -11.29 -6.15 -7.85
CA TYR A 213 -9.97 -5.52 -7.87
C TYR A 213 -8.87 -6.48 -7.40
N LEU A 214 -9.07 -7.22 -6.31
CA LEU A 214 -8.09 -8.21 -5.82
C LEU A 214 -7.81 -9.29 -6.85
N LEU A 215 -8.84 -9.84 -7.48
CA LEU A 215 -8.69 -10.81 -8.56
C LEU A 215 -7.88 -10.23 -9.73
N ARG A 216 -8.16 -8.99 -10.12
CA ARG A 216 -7.42 -8.31 -11.17
C ARG A 216 -5.96 -8.07 -10.78
N ALA A 217 -5.70 -7.56 -9.60
CA ALA A 217 -4.35 -7.28 -9.11
C ALA A 217 -3.51 -8.57 -9.05
N THR A 218 -4.07 -9.66 -8.54
CA THR A 218 -3.40 -10.97 -8.48
C THR A 218 -3.08 -11.49 -9.89
N TYR A 219 -4.04 -11.39 -10.82
CA TYR A 219 -3.83 -11.80 -12.21
C TYR A 219 -2.71 -11.01 -12.90
N ASP A 220 -2.69 -9.69 -12.74
CA ASP A 220 -1.67 -8.84 -13.35
C ASP A 220 -0.27 -9.13 -12.79
N ILE A 221 -0.17 -9.36 -11.47
CA ILE A 221 1.07 -9.75 -10.80
C ILE A 221 1.56 -11.12 -11.29
N ASP A 222 0.66 -12.07 -11.49
CA ASP A 222 0.98 -13.40 -12.02
C ASP A 222 1.48 -13.34 -13.47
N ARG A 223 0.87 -12.53 -14.31
CA ARG A 223 1.32 -12.30 -15.69
C ARG A 223 2.70 -11.66 -15.72
N GLU A 224 2.97 -10.68 -14.88
CA GLU A 224 4.28 -10.04 -14.80
C GLU A 224 5.35 -11.03 -14.32
N ALA A 225 5.04 -11.85 -13.32
CA ALA A 225 5.94 -12.92 -12.88
C ALA A 225 6.22 -13.96 -13.98
N ALA A 226 5.23 -14.28 -14.81
CA ALA A 226 5.40 -15.17 -15.96
C ALA A 226 6.28 -14.52 -17.06
N ARG A 227 6.08 -13.23 -17.33
CA ARG A 227 6.92 -12.46 -18.28
C ARG A 227 8.38 -12.42 -17.86
N ILE A 228 8.66 -12.24 -16.58
CA ILE A 228 10.02 -12.26 -16.03
C ILE A 228 10.67 -13.64 -16.21
N ARG A 229 9.92 -14.73 -16.00
CA ARG A 229 10.41 -16.09 -16.25
C ARG A 229 10.77 -16.33 -17.73
N SER A 230 9.88 -15.90 -18.65
CA SER A 230 10.09 -16.08 -20.10
C SER A 230 11.24 -15.23 -20.66
N ALA A 231 11.64 -14.16 -19.98
CA ALA A 231 12.76 -13.30 -20.38
C ALA A 231 14.17 -13.88 -20.05
N GLY A 232 14.25 -15.16 -19.64
CA GLY A 232 15.53 -15.88 -19.51
C GLY A 232 16.26 -15.66 -18.19
N LEU A 233 15.55 -15.37 -17.10
CA LEU A 233 16.13 -15.46 -15.77
C LEU A 233 16.47 -16.92 -15.44
N PRO A 234 17.61 -17.22 -14.76
CA PRO A 234 18.07 -18.58 -14.48
C PRO A 234 16.98 -19.45 -13.83
N ASP A 235 16.93 -20.74 -14.21
CA ASP A 235 15.92 -21.73 -13.76
C ASP A 235 15.77 -21.84 -12.23
N VAL A 236 16.80 -21.54 -11.46
CA VAL A 236 16.77 -21.43 -9.99
C VAL A 236 15.76 -20.40 -9.51
N LEU A 237 15.50 -19.36 -10.30
CA LEU A 237 14.49 -18.33 -10.05
C LEU A 237 13.08 -18.80 -10.47
N ALA A 238 12.98 -19.61 -11.51
CA ALA A 238 11.71 -20.16 -11.99
C ALA A 238 11.19 -21.27 -11.06
N GLU A 239 12.08 -22.09 -10.48
CA GLU A 239 11.72 -23.24 -9.66
C GLU A 239 11.22 -22.86 -8.25
N ARG A 240 11.78 -21.79 -7.65
CA ARG A 240 11.29 -21.23 -6.37
C ARG A 240 9.97 -20.47 -6.49
N LEU A 241 9.48 -20.25 -7.71
CA LEU A 241 8.16 -19.66 -8.01
C LEU A 241 7.13 -20.72 -8.40
N ARG A 242 7.51 -21.99 -8.43
CA ARG A 242 6.59 -23.12 -8.51
C ARG A 242 6.13 -23.46 -7.08
N LEU A 243 5.00 -22.91 -6.68
CA LEU A 243 4.14 -23.45 -5.64
C LEU A 243 2.88 -23.93 -6.30
#